data_6c981e60ddfd0ce521b28b5f23fc89fe
#
_entry.id   6c981e60ddfd0ce521b28b5f23fc89fe
#
_cell.length_a   1.000
_cell.length_b   1.000
_cell.length_c   1.000
_cell.angle_alpha   90.00
_cell.angle_beta   90.00
_cell.angle_gamma   90.00
#
_symmetry.space_group_name_H-M   'P 1'
#
loop_
_entity.id
_entity.type
_entity.pdbx_description
1 polymer ?
#
loop_
_entity_poly.entity_id
_entity_poly.type
_entity_poly.pdbx_seq_one_letter_code
_entity_poly.pdbx_strand_id
1 'polypeptide(L)' 'MATIKIKQVRSVIRRPKNQKDTMVALGLRKINQIVEKEDTPQILGMIKKISHLVEVVK' A
#
# COMPACT_ATOMS: atom_id res chain seq x y z
N MET A 1 -3.80 3.35 -19.62
CA MET A 1 -3.70 2.46 -18.45
C MET A 1 -4.13 3.23 -17.22
N ALA A 2 -4.88 2.60 -16.35
CA ALA A 2 -5.40 3.25 -15.15
C ALA A 2 -4.34 3.26 -14.05
N THR A 3 -4.30 4.34 -13.31
CA THR A 3 -3.50 4.43 -12.10
C THR A 3 -4.41 4.51 -10.89
N ILE A 4 -3.90 4.06 -9.75
CA ILE A 4 -4.60 4.15 -8.47
C ILE A 4 -3.72 4.86 -7.46
N LYS A 5 -4.33 5.54 -6.53
CA LYS A 5 -3.63 6.18 -5.41
C LYS A 5 -3.87 5.34 -4.18
N ILE A 6 -2.79 5.08 -3.45
CA ILE A 6 -2.82 4.27 -2.24
C ILE A 6 -2.41 5.15 -1.08
N LYS A 7 -3.26 5.23 -0.08
CA LYS A 7 -2.99 6.04 1.12
C LYS A 7 -2.76 5.11 2.30
N GLN A 8 -1.66 5.31 3.01
CA GLN A 8 -1.39 4.58 4.25
C GLN A 8 -2.23 5.18 5.37
N VAL A 9 -3.13 4.39 5.93
CA VAL A 9 -4.04 4.85 6.98
C VAL A 9 -3.65 4.32 8.35
N ARG A 10 -2.77 3.34 8.43
CA ARG A 10 -2.31 2.76 9.70
C ARG A 10 -0.81 2.55 9.68
N SER A 11 -0.21 2.57 10.89
CA SER A 11 1.22 2.34 11.07
C SER A 11 1.56 0.86 10.87
N VAL A 12 2.79 0.59 10.39
CA VAL A 12 3.31 -0.77 10.22
C VAL A 12 4.17 -1.22 11.40
N ILE A 13 4.28 -0.41 12.46
CA ILE A 13 5.23 -0.63 13.54
C ILE A 13 5.08 -1.99 14.20
N ARG A 14 3.86 -2.47 14.38
CA ARG A 14 3.59 -3.75 15.03
C ARG A 14 3.10 -4.82 14.07
N ARG A 15 3.39 -4.67 12.79
CA ARG A 15 2.92 -5.61 11.77
C ARG A 15 4.02 -6.61 11.40
N PRO A 16 3.65 -7.78 10.87
CA PRO A 16 4.65 -8.75 10.41
C PRO A 16 5.59 -8.15 9.37
N LYS A 17 6.80 -8.68 9.31
CA LYS A 17 7.81 -8.19 8.39
C LYS A 17 7.36 -8.24 6.94
N ASN A 18 6.64 -9.29 6.53
CA ASN A 18 6.17 -9.40 5.15
C ASN A 18 5.23 -8.26 4.77
N GLN A 19 4.40 -7.79 5.71
CA GLN A 19 3.54 -6.64 5.46
C GLN A 19 4.36 -5.35 5.36
N LYS A 20 5.35 -5.17 6.24
CA LYS A 20 6.25 -4.04 6.18
C LYS A 20 6.99 -4.00 4.84
N ASP A 21 7.50 -5.13 4.39
CA ASP A 21 8.21 -5.23 3.12
C ASP A 21 7.30 -4.86 1.95
N THR A 22 6.05 -5.29 2.00
CA THR A 22 5.07 -4.93 0.97
C THR A 22 4.81 -3.44 0.95
N MET A 23 4.67 -2.81 2.12
CA MET A 23 4.48 -1.36 2.21
C MET A 23 5.68 -0.61 1.64
N VAL A 24 6.89 -1.05 1.97
CA VAL A 24 8.10 -0.42 1.46
C VAL A 24 8.20 -0.59 -0.06
N ALA A 25 7.84 -1.75 -0.58
CA ALA A 25 7.83 -2.00 -2.02
C ALA A 25 6.85 -1.08 -2.75
N LEU A 26 5.76 -0.70 -2.09
CA LEU A 26 4.81 0.26 -2.64
C LEU A 26 5.25 1.71 -2.45
N GLY A 27 6.29 1.94 -1.66
CA GLY A 27 6.77 3.30 -1.38
C GLY A 27 6.08 3.98 -0.21
N LEU A 28 5.27 3.25 0.54
CA LEU A 28 4.55 3.79 1.70
C LEU A 28 5.41 3.63 2.95
N ARG A 29 5.83 4.74 3.53
CA ARG A 29 6.69 4.73 4.72
C ARG A 29 6.10 5.49 5.89
N LYS A 30 5.18 6.41 5.63
CA LYS A 30 4.59 7.27 6.66
C LYS A 30 3.09 7.18 6.62
N ILE A 31 2.48 7.37 7.78
CA ILE A 31 1.03 7.45 7.88
C ILE A 31 0.52 8.65 7.06
N ASN A 32 -0.61 8.47 6.41
CA ASN A 32 -1.22 9.46 5.52
C ASN A 32 -0.42 9.77 4.26
N GLN A 33 0.63 9.00 3.99
CA GLN A 33 1.36 9.12 2.74
C GLN A 33 0.52 8.54 1.60
N ILE A 34 0.50 9.23 0.48
CA ILE A 34 -0.21 8.79 -0.71
C ILE A 34 0.81 8.52 -1.80
N VAL A 35 0.71 7.36 -2.44
CA VAL A 35 1.52 7.01 -3.60
C VAL A 35 0.61 6.64 -4.76
N GLU A 36 1.09 6.90 -5.97
CA GLU A 36 0.37 6.56 -7.19
C GLU A 36 1.07 5.41 -7.87
N LYS A 37 0.31 4.36 -8.19
CA LYS A 37 0.83 3.16 -8.85
C LYS A 37 -0.09 2.76 -9.99
N GLU A 38 0.46 2.01 -10.94
CA GLU A 38 -0.35 1.45 -12.01
C GLU A 38 -1.26 0.36 -11.48
N ASP A 39 -2.42 0.27 -12.09
CA ASP A 39 -3.43 -0.73 -11.71
C ASP A 39 -3.09 -2.07 -12.36
N THR A 40 -2.01 -2.70 -11.90
CA THR A 40 -1.58 -4.01 -12.40
C THR A 40 -1.99 -5.10 -11.42
N PRO A 41 -2.10 -6.38 -11.89
CA PRO A 41 -2.41 -7.49 -10.99
C PRO A 41 -1.41 -7.63 -9.84
N GLN A 42 -0.12 -7.34 -10.08
CA GLN A 42 0.89 -7.40 -9.03
C GLN A 42 0.61 -6.39 -7.93
N ILE A 43 0.33 -5.15 -8.32
CA ILE A 43 0.04 -4.07 -7.35
C ILE A 43 -1.25 -4.39 -6.59
N LEU A 44 -2.27 -4.85 -7.29
CA LEU A 44 -3.54 -5.22 -6.63
C LEU A 44 -3.34 -6.35 -5.64
N GLY A 45 -2.51 -7.34 -5.97
CA GLY A 45 -2.19 -8.43 -5.04
C GLY A 45 -1.47 -7.94 -3.80
N MET A 46 -0.54 -7.01 -3.95
CA MET A 46 0.16 -6.41 -2.82
C MET A 46 -0.81 -5.61 -1.93
N ILE A 47 -1.70 -4.87 -2.54
CA ILE A 47 -2.71 -4.09 -1.80
C ILE A 47 -3.62 -5.02 -0.98
N LYS A 48 -4.00 -6.16 -1.53
CA LYS A 48 -4.82 -7.13 -0.81
C LYS A 48 -4.15 -7.61 0.48
N LYS A 49 -2.84 -7.82 0.45
CA LYS A 49 -2.09 -8.26 1.63
C LYS A 49 -2.11 -7.24 2.75
N ILE A 50 -2.19 -5.97 2.40
CA ILE A 50 -2.11 -4.87 3.36
C ILE A 50 -3.37 -4.00 3.36
N SER A 51 -4.50 -4.55 2.90
CA SER A 51 -5.74 -3.78 2.75
C SER A 51 -6.22 -3.16 4.06
N HIS A 52 -5.87 -3.77 5.19
CA HIS A 52 -6.21 -3.23 6.51
C HIS A 52 -5.29 -2.07 6.93
N LEU A 53 -4.21 -1.82 6.20
CA LEU A 53 -3.26 -0.76 6.50
C LEU A 53 -3.37 0.42 5.55
N VAL A 54 -3.98 0.23 4.40
CA VAL A 54 -4.06 1.23 3.34
C VAL A 54 -5.47 1.36 2.81
N GLU A 55 -5.70 2.48 2.14
CA GLU A 55 -6.96 2.74 1.45
C GLU A 55 -6.65 3.12 0.02
N VAL A 56 -7.39 2.53 -0.92
CA VAL A 56 -7.26 2.88 -2.33
C VAL A 56 -8.14 4.09 -2.62
N VAL A 57 -7.51 5.14 -3.12
CA VAL A 57 -8.19 6.37 -3.51
C VAL A 57 -8.12 6.47 -5.03
N LYS A 58 -9.26 6.52 -5.65
CA LYS A 58 -9.32 6.66 -7.11
C LYS A 58 -9.45 8.10 -7.53
#